data_8dca9bd53c5c5a8c54c576f0b238eb29
#
_entry.id   8dca9bd53c5c5a8c54c576f0b238eb29
#
_cell.length_a   1.000
_cell.length_b   1.000
_cell.length_c   1.000
_cell.angle_alpha   90.00
_cell.angle_beta   90.00
_cell.angle_gamma   90.00
#
_symmetry.space_group_name_H-M   'P 1'
#
loop_
_entity.id
_entity.type
_entity.pdbx_description
1 polymer ?
#
loop_
_entity_poly.entity_id
_entity_poly.type
_entity_poly.pdbx_seq_one_letter_code
_entity_poly.pdbx_strand_id
1 'polypeptide(L)'
;MPSERKIAGIHDVIFRKSKRRAFAAVEQRKTLSDAEIAALIGMCGAVTINSFNQYGVKINTENLAVARKVFTLIRKTFNIEADISIRRNIEKQSAVYSVMIVRHEDALRVLQAAKLLEEHRGGFEEFHIVSPLIVQQPCCRRAFLRGAFLGAGSMSDPNKSYHFEIVCDSDVMAKQIQRLMCDFSMDAKIVRRKKSYVVYLKEGDQIADILNIMEAHVSLMELENIRILKDMRNTVNRKVNCETANINKTVSAAVKQLEDITYLRDNMGLEKLAEGLREVHMHVFHIRMQH
;
A
#
# COMPACT_ATOMS: atom_id res chain seq x y z
N MET A 1 28.64 6.72 -7.06
CA MET A 1 27.18 6.56 -6.94
C MET A 1 26.80 5.22 -6.28
N PRO A 2 26.75 5.14 -4.94
CA PRO A 2 26.36 3.92 -4.21
C PRO A 2 24.96 4.02 -3.53
N SER A 3 24.16 5.06 -3.78
CA SER A 3 22.93 5.30 -3.00
C SER A 3 21.66 4.62 -3.52
N GLU A 4 21.56 4.33 -4.81
CA GLU A 4 20.33 3.76 -5.38
C GLU A 4 20.14 2.26 -5.09
N ARG A 5 21.24 1.48 -4.97
CA ARG A 5 21.15 0.04 -4.66
C ARG A 5 20.74 -0.27 -3.22
N LYS A 6 21.04 0.61 -2.26
CA LYS A 6 20.60 0.47 -0.86
C LYS A 6 19.11 0.79 -0.70
N ILE A 7 18.58 1.71 -1.49
CA ILE A 7 17.17 2.14 -1.41
C ILE A 7 16.23 1.06 -1.98
N ALA A 8 16.60 0.40 -3.06
CA ALA A 8 15.85 -0.74 -3.61
C ALA A 8 15.77 -1.92 -2.62
N GLY A 9 16.85 -2.20 -1.88
CA GLY A 9 16.88 -3.25 -0.88
C GLY A 9 15.97 -3.00 0.35
N ILE A 10 15.82 -1.75 0.77
CA ILE A 10 14.97 -1.37 1.90
C ILE A 10 13.49 -1.44 1.51
N HIS A 11 13.14 -1.02 0.29
CA HIS A 11 11.79 -1.09 -0.25
C HIS A 11 11.27 -2.54 -0.30
N ASP A 12 12.12 -3.45 -0.75
CA ASP A 12 11.84 -4.88 -0.83
C ASP A 12 11.72 -5.52 0.57
N VAL A 13 12.45 -5.00 1.56
CA VAL A 13 12.46 -5.51 2.95
C VAL A 13 11.18 -5.09 3.69
N ILE A 14 10.71 -3.86 3.57
CA ILE A 14 9.47 -3.40 4.21
C ILE A 14 8.26 -4.10 3.58
N PHE A 15 8.24 -4.19 2.26
CA PHE A 15 7.21 -4.91 1.52
C PHE A 15 7.20 -6.42 1.83
N ARG A 16 8.36 -7.07 1.87
CA ARG A 16 8.50 -8.48 2.29
C ARG A 16 8.17 -8.67 3.77
N LYS A 17 8.46 -7.70 4.65
CA LYS A 17 8.07 -7.74 6.06
C LYS A 17 6.56 -7.60 6.24
N SER A 18 5.88 -6.71 5.52
CA SER A 18 4.43 -6.55 5.62
C SER A 18 3.70 -7.82 5.15
N LYS A 19 4.12 -8.41 4.04
CA LYS A 19 3.61 -9.72 3.61
C LYS A 19 3.92 -10.86 4.61
N ARG A 20 5.08 -10.87 5.27
CA ARG A 20 5.43 -11.90 6.27
C ARG A 20 4.58 -11.83 7.54
N ARG A 21 4.20 -10.63 7.96
CA ARG A 21 3.53 -10.39 9.26
C ARG A 21 1.99 -10.42 9.17
N ALA A 22 1.42 -10.21 7.98
CA ALA A 22 -0.02 -10.40 7.73
C ALA A 22 -0.52 -11.85 7.96
N PHE A 23 0.37 -12.77 8.33
CA PHE A 23 0.10 -14.20 8.35
C PHE A 23 -0.02 -14.85 9.73
N ALA A 24 0.14 -14.12 10.82
CA ALA A 24 0.39 -14.74 12.11
C ALA A 24 -0.84 -15.19 12.90
N ALA A 25 -2.05 -14.87 12.51
CA ALA A 25 -3.22 -15.29 13.26
C ALA A 25 -4.51 -15.27 12.42
N VAL A 26 -5.06 -16.42 12.13
CA VAL A 26 -6.52 -16.65 12.14
C VAL A 26 -6.75 -18.16 12.09
N GLU A 27 -7.40 -18.69 13.09
CA GLU A 27 -8.00 -20.04 13.08
C GLU A 27 -9.15 -20.02 12.06
N GLN A 28 -8.86 -20.46 10.83
CA GLN A 28 -9.69 -20.20 9.67
C GLN A 28 -10.80 -21.24 9.54
N ARG A 29 -12.03 -20.77 9.51
CA ARG A 29 -13.15 -21.57 9.01
C ARG A 29 -12.84 -21.95 7.55
N LYS A 30 -13.21 -23.18 7.15
CA LYS A 30 -12.93 -23.74 5.82
C LYS A 30 -13.30 -22.79 4.67
N THR A 31 -14.45 -22.16 4.73
CA THR A 31 -14.94 -21.19 3.73
C THR A 31 -14.04 -19.97 3.53
N LEU A 32 -13.35 -19.52 4.58
CA LEU A 32 -12.37 -18.42 4.49
C LEU A 32 -11.12 -18.87 3.73
N SER A 33 -10.67 -20.10 4.01
CA SER A 33 -9.53 -20.70 3.33
C SER A 33 -9.81 -20.90 1.83
N ASP A 34 -11.01 -21.37 1.49
CA ASP A 34 -11.43 -21.55 0.10
C ASP A 34 -11.43 -20.22 -0.68
N ALA A 35 -11.94 -19.14 -0.08
CA ALA A 35 -11.95 -17.82 -0.69
C ALA A 35 -10.52 -17.26 -0.89
N GLU A 36 -9.63 -17.44 0.08
CA GLU A 36 -8.24 -17.01 -0.02
C GLU A 36 -7.46 -17.82 -1.06
N ILE A 37 -7.69 -19.13 -1.13
CA ILE A 37 -7.09 -20.01 -2.14
C ILE A 37 -7.60 -19.67 -3.53
N ALA A 38 -8.90 -19.44 -3.69
CA ALA A 38 -9.49 -19.01 -4.96
C ALA A 38 -8.84 -17.73 -5.50
N ALA A 39 -8.64 -16.74 -4.62
CA ALA A 39 -7.95 -15.50 -4.99
C ALA A 39 -6.48 -15.76 -5.39
N LEU A 40 -5.76 -16.57 -4.63
CA LEU A 40 -4.36 -16.90 -4.93
C LEU A 40 -4.22 -17.64 -6.27
N ILE A 41 -5.10 -18.61 -6.55
CA ILE A 41 -5.10 -19.32 -7.83
C ILE A 41 -5.44 -18.35 -8.96
N GLY A 42 -6.47 -17.51 -8.80
CA GLY A 42 -6.89 -16.56 -9.81
C GLY A 42 -5.87 -15.45 -10.13
N MET A 43 -5.01 -15.07 -9.15
CA MET A 43 -4.05 -13.97 -9.31
C MET A 43 -2.65 -14.41 -9.70
N CYS A 44 -2.18 -15.56 -9.25
CA CYS A 44 -0.82 -16.04 -9.49
C CYS A 44 -0.73 -17.55 -9.73
N GLY A 45 -1.88 -18.20 -9.92
CA GLY A 45 -1.97 -19.61 -10.24
C GLY A 45 -2.14 -19.87 -11.74
N ALA A 46 -1.92 -21.12 -12.09
CA ALA A 46 -2.23 -21.68 -13.41
C ALA A 46 -2.83 -23.06 -13.22
N VAL A 47 -3.95 -23.31 -13.89
CA VAL A 47 -4.52 -24.64 -14.03
C VAL A 47 -3.82 -25.31 -15.21
N THR A 48 -3.31 -26.50 -15.02
CA THR A 48 -2.66 -27.28 -16.06
C THR A 48 -3.47 -28.52 -16.38
N ILE A 49 -3.64 -28.80 -17.67
CA ILE A 49 -4.30 -30.02 -18.15
C ILE A 49 -3.25 -30.80 -18.96
N ASN A 50 -3.03 -32.03 -18.58
CA ASN A 50 -2.11 -32.88 -19.34
C ASN A 50 -2.81 -33.59 -20.52
N SER A 51 -2.05 -34.32 -21.34
CA SER A 51 -2.56 -35.07 -22.50
C SER A 51 -3.56 -36.19 -22.13
N PHE A 52 -3.65 -36.57 -20.87
CA PHE A 52 -4.61 -37.54 -20.35
C PHE A 52 -5.83 -36.86 -19.71
N ASN A 53 -6.05 -35.59 -19.97
CA ASN A 53 -7.14 -34.77 -19.41
C ASN A 53 -7.13 -34.69 -17.86
N GLN A 54 -5.93 -34.78 -17.27
CA GLN A 54 -5.77 -34.67 -15.83
C GLN A 54 -5.41 -33.25 -15.44
N TYR A 55 -6.13 -32.73 -14.47
CA TYR A 55 -5.93 -31.39 -13.92
C TYR A 55 -4.78 -31.36 -12.93
N GLY A 56 -4.04 -30.25 -12.96
CA GLY A 56 -3.06 -29.88 -11.95
C GLY A 56 -3.19 -28.40 -11.63
N VAL A 57 -2.75 -28.00 -10.45
CA VAL A 57 -2.73 -26.58 -10.03
C VAL A 57 -1.30 -26.19 -9.70
N LYS A 58 -0.85 -25.07 -10.24
CA LYS A 58 0.49 -24.53 -9.98
C LYS A 58 0.36 -23.07 -9.58
N ILE A 59 0.88 -22.68 -8.42
CA ILE A 59 0.88 -21.32 -7.90
C ILE A 59 2.33 -20.83 -7.84
N ASN A 60 2.64 -19.75 -8.56
CA ASN A 60 3.98 -19.19 -8.64
C ASN A 60 4.07 -17.88 -7.85
N THR A 61 5.13 -17.72 -7.07
CA THR A 61 5.39 -16.48 -6.33
C THR A 61 6.88 -16.27 -6.10
N GLU A 62 7.33 -15.03 -6.12
CA GLU A 62 8.71 -14.69 -5.74
C GLU A 62 8.88 -14.54 -4.22
N ASN A 63 7.78 -14.58 -3.46
CA ASN A 63 7.80 -14.38 -2.02
C ASN A 63 7.68 -15.72 -1.27
N LEU A 64 8.76 -16.10 -0.57
CA LEU A 64 8.80 -17.34 0.22
C LEU A 64 7.68 -17.42 1.28
N ALA A 65 7.30 -16.29 1.89
CA ALA A 65 6.25 -16.29 2.91
C ALA A 65 4.87 -16.59 2.29
N VAL A 66 4.61 -16.09 1.06
CA VAL A 66 3.39 -16.42 0.31
C VAL A 66 3.39 -17.89 -0.07
N ALA A 67 4.51 -18.43 -0.58
CA ALA A 67 4.62 -19.86 -0.91
C ALA A 67 4.34 -20.76 0.31
N ARG A 68 4.94 -20.43 1.45
CA ARG A 68 4.68 -21.15 2.72
C ARG A 68 3.21 -21.08 3.15
N LYS A 69 2.59 -19.93 2.99
CA LYS A 69 1.17 -19.76 3.32
C LYS A 69 0.31 -20.61 2.40
N VAL A 70 0.51 -20.54 1.09
CA VAL A 70 -0.21 -21.36 0.10
C VAL A 70 -0.10 -22.85 0.46
N PHE A 71 1.11 -23.33 0.68
CA PHE A 71 1.35 -24.72 1.09
C PHE A 71 0.59 -25.10 2.37
N THR A 72 0.66 -24.23 3.39
CA THR A 72 -0.02 -24.46 4.67
C THR A 72 -1.53 -24.42 4.53
N LEU A 73 -2.09 -23.52 3.73
CA LEU A 73 -3.52 -23.44 3.45
C LEU A 73 -4.02 -24.70 2.77
N ILE A 74 -3.36 -25.16 1.70
CA ILE A 74 -3.72 -26.37 0.97
C ILE A 74 -3.70 -27.57 1.91
N ARG A 75 -2.61 -27.73 2.67
CA ARG A 75 -2.45 -28.85 3.60
C ARG A 75 -3.52 -28.84 4.71
N LYS A 76 -3.76 -27.68 5.34
CA LYS A 76 -4.73 -27.57 6.45
C LYS A 76 -6.17 -27.69 5.99
N THR A 77 -6.53 -27.14 4.83
CA THR A 77 -7.91 -27.09 4.35
C THR A 77 -8.34 -28.40 3.70
N PHE A 78 -7.47 -29.00 2.92
CA PHE A 78 -7.80 -30.17 2.10
C PHE A 78 -7.10 -31.46 2.54
N ASN A 79 -6.14 -31.39 3.46
CA ASN A 79 -5.24 -32.49 3.83
C ASN A 79 -4.50 -33.07 2.60
N ILE A 80 -4.04 -32.17 1.72
CA ILE A 80 -3.32 -32.51 0.50
C ILE A 80 -1.83 -32.19 0.69
N GLU A 81 -0.98 -33.07 0.25
CA GLU A 81 0.46 -32.81 0.11
C GLU A 81 0.73 -32.17 -1.24
N ALA A 82 1.23 -30.94 -1.22
CA ALA A 82 1.61 -30.18 -2.40
C ALA A 82 3.13 -30.22 -2.57
N ASP A 83 3.60 -30.31 -3.81
CA ASP A 83 5.02 -30.25 -4.14
C ASP A 83 5.52 -28.79 -4.16
N ILE A 84 6.74 -28.57 -3.70
CA ILE A 84 7.38 -27.26 -3.75
C ILE A 84 8.61 -27.33 -4.66
N SER A 85 8.63 -26.53 -5.70
CA SER A 85 9.76 -26.33 -6.58
C SER A 85 10.33 -24.92 -6.43
N ILE A 86 11.66 -24.81 -6.45
CA ILE A 86 12.37 -23.52 -6.35
C ILE A 86 13.23 -23.36 -7.59
N ARG A 87 12.92 -22.34 -8.40
CA ARG A 87 13.75 -21.94 -9.55
C ARG A 87 14.51 -20.67 -9.18
N ARG A 88 15.82 -20.74 -9.16
CA ARG A 88 16.69 -19.58 -8.92
C ARG A 88 17.16 -19.01 -10.26
N ASN A 89 17.05 -17.71 -10.41
CA ASN A 89 17.67 -16.98 -11.50
C ASN A 89 18.95 -16.31 -10.96
N ILE A 90 20.11 -16.82 -11.37
CA ILE A 90 21.41 -16.35 -10.89
C ILE A 90 21.67 -14.92 -11.35
N GLU A 91 21.32 -14.58 -12.59
CA GLU A 91 21.54 -13.25 -13.16
C GLU A 91 20.73 -12.16 -12.45
N LYS A 92 19.46 -12.46 -12.10
CA LYS A 92 18.56 -11.51 -11.43
C LYS A 92 18.58 -11.60 -9.90
N GLN A 93 19.37 -12.51 -9.34
CA GLN A 93 19.39 -12.82 -7.89
C GLN A 93 17.96 -13.00 -7.30
N SER A 94 17.04 -13.53 -8.10
CA SER A 94 15.64 -13.78 -7.72
C SER A 94 15.35 -15.28 -7.65
N ALA A 95 14.40 -15.66 -6.80
CA ALA A 95 13.93 -17.02 -6.70
C ALA A 95 12.41 -17.04 -6.90
N VAL A 96 11.94 -17.90 -7.77
CA VAL A 96 10.51 -18.18 -7.96
C VAL A 96 10.19 -19.49 -7.25
N TYR A 97 9.25 -19.45 -6.36
CA TYR A 97 8.69 -20.58 -5.62
C TYR A 97 7.42 -21.03 -6.31
N SER A 98 7.33 -22.31 -6.65
CA SER A 98 6.14 -22.91 -7.25
C SER A 98 5.57 -23.95 -6.28
N VAL A 99 4.34 -23.76 -5.87
CA VAL A 99 3.58 -24.76 -5.11
C VAL A 99 2.66 -25.49 -6.10
N MET A 100 2.77 -26.79 -6.19
CA MET A 100 2.10 -27.61 -7.20
C MET A 100 1.26 -28.71 -6.57
N ILE A 101 0.04 -28.88 -7.09
CA ILE A 101 -0.83 -30.01 -6.83
C ILE A 101 -0.87 -30.83 -8.12
N VAL A 102 -0.19 -31.97 -8.12
CA VAL A 102 0.02 -32.77 -9.33
C VAL A 102 -1.07 -33.85 -9.47
N ARG A 103 -1.59 -34.38 -8.34
CA ARG A 103 -2.62 -35.43 -8.36
C ARG A 103 -3.94 -34.85 -8.85
N HIS A 104 -4.51 -35.48 -9.89
CA HIS A 104 -5.76 -35.06 -10.52
C HIS A 104 -6.92 -34.86 -9.55
N GLU A 105 -7.17 -35.88 -8.71
CA GLU A 105 -8.26 -35.85 -7.73
C GLU A 105 -8.10 -34.70 -6.72
N ASP A 106 -6.89 -34.46 -6.26
CA ASP A 106 -6.58 -33.39 -5.32
C ASP A 106 -6.72 -32.01 -5.97
N ALA A 107 -6.28 -31.87 -7.23
CA ALA A 107 -6.46 -30.64 -8.01
C ALA A 107 -7.96 -30.35 -8.25
N LEU A 108 -8.75 -31.35 -8.62
CA LEU A 108 -10.20 -31.21 -8.78
C LEU A 108 -10.88 -30.77 -7.48
N ARG A 109 -10.54 -31.41 -6.35
CA ARG A 109 -11.10 -31.03 -5.04
C ARG A 109 -10.83 -29.57 -4.70
N VAL A 110 -9.61 -29.08 -4.95
CA VAL A 110 -9.24 -27.68 -4.70
C VAL A 110 -9.96 -26.74 -5.66
N LEU A 111 -9.99 -27.03 -6.95
CA LEU A 111 -10.63 -26.20 -7.97
C LEU A 111 -12.16 -26.12 -7.78
N GLN A 112 -12.82 -27.23 -7.44
CA GLN A 112 -14.25 -27.27 -7.12
C GLN A 112 -14.58 -26.50 -5.83
N ALA A 113 -13.78 -26.64 -4.77
CA ALA A 113 -13.96 -25.89 -3.53
C ALA A 113 -13.73 -24.38 -3.75
N ALA A 114 -12.74 -24.02 -4.57
CA ALA A 114 -12.47 -22.65 -4.99
C ALA A 114 -13.50 -22.13 -6.01
N LYS A 115 -14.46 -22.94 -6.44
CA LYS A 115 -15.44 -22.61 -7.48
C LYS A 115 -14.81 -22.03 -8.77
N LEU A 116 -13.62 -22.54 -9.10
CA LEU A 116 -12.91 -22.24 -10.34
C LEU A 116 -13.15 -23.27 -11.43
N LEU A 117 -13.81 -24.37 -11.07
CA LEU A 117 -14.20 -25.45 -11.96
C LEU A 117 -15.58 -25.96 -11.55
N GLU A 118 -16.52 -25.98 -12.49
CA GLU A 118 -17.84 -26.60 -12.28
C GLU A 118 -18.03 -27.77 -13.25
N GLU A 119 -18.64 -28.84 -12.75
CA GLU A 119 -18.96 -30.01 -13.51
C GLU A 119 -20.31 -29.80 -14.20
N HIS A 120 -20.33 -29.82 -15.52
CA HIS A 120 -21.53 -29.79 -16.33
C HIS A 120 -21.70 -31.09 -17.09
N ARG A 121 -22.93 -31.37 -17.58
CA ARG A 121 -23.28 -32.62 -18.32
C ARG A 121 -22.40 -32.93 -19.55
N GLY A 122 -21.50 -32.04 -19.94
CA GLY A 122 -20.57 -32.18 -21.08
C GLY A 122 -19.08 -32.15 -20.72
N GLY A 123 -18.73 -32.06 -19.43
CA GLY A 123 -17.35 -31.95 -18.97
C GLY A 123 -17.17 -30.84 -17.92
N PHE A 124 -15.92 -30.47 -17.68
CA PHE A 124 -15.57 -29.38 -16.75
C PHE A 124 -15.42 -28.07 -17.53
N GLU A 125 -16.05 -27.03 -17.04
CA GLU A 125 -15.88 -25.66 -17.55
C GLU A 125 -14.98 -24.87 -16.60
N GLU A 126 -13.92 -24.25 -17.12
CA GLU A 126 -13.01 -23.41 -16.36
C GLU A 126 -13.58 -21.99 -16.24
N PHE A 127 -13.70 -21.49 -15.02
CA PHE A 127 -14.07 -20.11 -14.77
C PHE A 127 -12.81 -19.25 -14.54
N HIS A 128 -12.56 -18.33 -15.45
CA HIS A 128 -11.53 -17.28 -15.25
C HIS A 128 -11.95 -16.22 -14.23
N ILE A 129 -13.17 -16.30 -13.71
CA ILE A 129 -13.77 -15.36 -12.77
C ILE A 129 -14.14 -16.13 -11.52
N VAL A 130 -13.76 -15.58 -10.37
CA VAL A 130 -14.17 -16.20 -9.09
C VAL A 130 -15.68 -16.12 -8.92
N SER A 131 -16.31 -17.25 -8.68
CA SER A 131 -17.76 -17.35 -8.48
C SER A 131 -18.23 -16.41 -7.36
N PRO A 132 -19.34 -15.67 -7.56
CA PRO A 132 -19.94 -14.84 -6.51
C PRO A 132 -20.26 -15.62 -5.22
N LEU A 133 -20.46 -16.93 -5.32
CA LEU A 133 -20.75 -17.79 -4.17
C LEU A 133 -19.62 -17.83 -3.15
N ILE A 134 -18.37 -17.69 -3.58
CA ILE A 134 -17.19 -17.68 -2.69
C ILE A 134 -17.09 -16.40 -1.86
N VAL A 135 -17.58 -15.28 -2.39
CA VAL A 135 -17.47 -13.95 -1.78
C VAL A 135 -18.79 -13.43 -1.21
N GLN A 136 -19.76 -14.28 -0.94
CA GLN A 136 -21.05 -13.88 -0.39
C GLN A 136 -20.93 -13.26 1.00
N GLN A 137 -20.17 -13.88 1.89
CA GLN A 137 -20.04 -13.43 3.26
C GLN A 137 -18.94 -12.37 3.40
N PRO A 138 -19.11 -11.35 4.26
CA PRO A 138 -18.09 -10.33 4.49
C PRO A 138 -16.71 -10.89 4.88
N CYS A 139 -16.69 -11.95 5.69
CA CYS A 139 -15.44 -12.61 6.07
C CYS A 139 -14.73 -13.27 4.88
N CYS A 140 -15.49 -13.88 3.94
CA CYS A 140 -14.94 -14.45 2.71
C CYS A 140 -14.42 -13.37 1.77
N ARG A 141 -15.09 -12.21 1.67
CA ARG A 141 -14.60 -11.05 0.92
C ARG A 141 -13.26 -10.55 1.44
N ARG A 142 -13.10 -10.46 2.77
CA ARG A 142 -11.83 -10.10 3.42
C ARG A 142 -10.71 -11.10 3.09
N ALA A 143 -11.01 -12.38 3.20
CA ALA A 143 -10.06 -13.45 2.87
C ALA A 143 -9.67 -13.43 1.39
N PHE A 144 -10.63 -13.18 0.50
CA PHE A 144 -10.40 -13.05 -0.93
C PHE A 144 -9.49 -11.84 -1.26
N LEU A 145 -9.79 -10.65 -0.71
CA LEU A 145 -8.95 -9.46 -0.90
C LEU A 145 -7.54 -9.66 -0.36
N ARG A 146 -7.40 -10.34 0.78
CA ARG A 146 -6.10 -10.73 1.33
C ARG A 146 -5.34 -11.66 0.38
N GLY A 147 -5.99 -12.69 -0.16
CA GLY A 147 -5.40 -13.61 -1.14
C GLY A 147 -5.00 -12.90 -2.42
N ALA A 148 -5.85 -12.01 -2.96
CA ALA A 148 -5.57 -11.22 -4.15
C ALA A 148 -4.33 -10.30 -3.95
N PHE A 149 -4.25 -9.61 -2.83
CA PHE A 149 -3.08 -8.80 -2.48
C PHE A 149 -1.80 -9.63 -2.34
N LEU A 150 -1.89 -10.81 -1.75
CA LEU A 150 -0.75 -11.70 -1.60
C LEU A 150 -0.25 -12.24 -2.93
N GLY A 151 -1.16 -12.52 -3.86
CA GLY A 151 -0.85 -13.02 -5.20
C GLY A 151 -0.20 -11.95 -6.08
N ALA A 152 -0.82 -10.78 -6.19
CA ALA A 152 -0.45 -9.77 -7.18
C ALA A 152 -0.49 -8.32 -6.65
N GLY A 153 -0.61 -8.12 -5.34
CA GLY A 153 -0.66 -6.79 -4.74
C GLY A 153 0.71 -6.20 -4.46
N SER A 154 0.79 -4.88 -4.44
CA SER A 154 1.94 -4.12 -3.98
C SER A 154 1.53 -2.86 -3.23
N MET A 155 2.42 -2.37 -2.37
CA MET A 155 2.23 -1.13 -1.62
C MET A 155 3.55 -0.38 -1.57
N SER A 156 3.51 0.93 -1.86
CA SER A 156 4.70 1.77 -1.79
C SER A 156 5.14 2.02 -0.35
N ASP A 157 6.38 2.46 -0.19
CA ASP A 157 6.90 2.90 1.11
C ASP A 157 6.09 4.11 1.62
N PRO A 158 5.40 3.99 2.77
CA PRO A 158 4.58 5.08 3.29
C PRO A 158 5.37 6.36 3.61
N ASN A 159 6.69 6.27 3.79
CA ASN A 159 7.54 7.45 3.97
C ASN A 159 7.60 8.33 2.71
N LYS A 160 7.50 7.72 1.52
CA LYS A 160 7.59 8.40 0.24
C LYS A 160 6.23 8.79 -0.31
N SER A 161 5.32 7.84 -0.43
CA SER A 161 3.99 8.05 -1.00
C SER A 161 3.00 7.02 -0.49
N TYR A 162 1.73 7.36 -0.51
CA TYR A 162 0.64 6.44 -0.26
C TYR A 162 0.16 5.86 -1.59
N HIS A 163 0.43 4.59 -1.82
CA HIS A 163 -0.03 3.89 -3.00
C HIS A 163 -0.15 2.39 -2.70
N PHE A 164 -1.34 1.87 -2.88
CA PHE A 164 -1.69 0.46 -2.78
C PHE A 164 -2.23 0.02 -4.14
N GLU A 165 -1.77 -1.10 -4.67
CA GLU A 165 -2.25 -1.61 -5.94
C GLU A 165 -2.36 -3.13 -5.95
N ILE A 166 -3.33 -3.64 -6.75
CA ILE A 166 -3.45 -5.06 -7.12
C ILE A 166 -3.48 -5.12 -8.64
N VAL A 167 -2.55 -5.88 -9.22
CA VAL A 167 -2.41 -6.04 -10.67
C VAL A 167 -3.23 -7.25 -11.11
N CYS A 168 -4.08 -7.07 -12.11
CA CYS A 168 -4.95 -8.09 -12.68
C CYS A 168 -4.65 -8.28 -14.17
N ASP A 169 -4.74 -9.51 -14.64
CA ASP A 169 -4.53 -9.83 -16.06
C ASP A 169 -5.79 -9.55 -16.92
N SER A 170 -6.96 -9.48 -16.29
CA SER A 170 -8.23 -9.22 -16.98
C SER A 170 -9.01 -8.06 -16.37
N ASP A 171 -9.78 -7.35 -17.22
CA ASP A 171 -10.71 -6.28 -16.80
C ASP A 171 -11.80 -6.82 -15.85
N VAL A 172 -12.26 -8.02 -16.10
CA VAL A 172 -13.32 -8.65 -15.31
C VAL A 172 -12.86 -8.90 -13.87
N MET A 173 -11.64 -9.43 -13.67
CA MET A 173 -11.05 -9.63 -12.36
C MET A 173 -10.82 -8.29 -11.65
N ALA A 174 -10.32 -7.27 -12.37
CA ALA A 174 -10.12 -5.94 -11.82
C ALA A 174 -11.43 -5.32 -11.33
N LYS A 175 -12.51 -5.42 -12.12
CA LYS A 175 -13.85 -4.95 -11.73
C LYS A 175 -14.41 -5.73 -10.53
N GLN A 176 -14.15 -7.02 -10.44
CA GLN A 176 -14.57 -7.83 -9.30
C GLN A 176 -13.84 -7.37 -8.02
N ILE A 177 -12.52 -7.19 -8.05
CA ILE A 177 -11.74 -6.69 -6.92
C ILE A 177 -12.19 -5.28 -6.52
N GLN A 178 -12.41 -4.39 -7.51
CA GLN A 178 -12.91 -3.05 -7.26
C GLN A 178 -14.26 -3.09 -6.54
N ARG A 179 -15.22 -3.88 -7.00
CA ARG A 179 -16.53 -4.02 -6.35
C ARG A 179 -16.40 -4.51 -4.92
N LEU A 180 -15.55 -5.52 -4.66
CA LEU A 180 -15.31 -6.02 -3.31
C LEU A 180 -14.70 -4.95 -2.39
N MET A 181 -13.84 -4.07 -2.91
CA MET A 181 -13.32 -2.93 -2.15
C MET A 181 -14.39 -1.87 -1.92
N CYS A 182 -15.22 -1.57 -2.92
CA CYS A 182 -16.35 -0.63 -2.79
C CYS A 182 -17.40 -1.12 -1.80
N ASP A 183 -17.63 -2.44 -1.67
CA ASP A 183 -18.51 -3.03 -0.65
C ASP A 183 -18.05 -2.71 0.79
N PHE A 184 -16.78 -2.36 0.97
CA PHE A 184 -16.21 -1.86 2.22
C PHE A 184 -16.01 -0.33 2.23
N SER A 185 -16.76 0.40 1.39
CA SER A 185 -16.76 1.87 1.30
C SER A 185 -15.42 2.49 0.86
N MET A 186 -14.60 1.74 0.11
CA MET A 186 -13.34 2.25 -0.44
C MET A 186 -13.52 2.77 -1.86
N ASP A 187 -12.93 3.93 -2.18
CA ASP A 187 -12.91 4.52 -3.53
C ASP A 187 -11.77 3.93 -4.38
N ALA A 188 -11.85 2.63 -4.65
CA ALA A 188 -10.87 1.94 -5.48
C ALA A 188 -11.05 2.30 -6.96
N LYS A 189 -9.95 2.65 -7.62
CA LYS A 189 -9.93 3.03 -9.05
C LYS A 189 -9.22 1.98 -9.87
N ILE A 190 -9.62 1.87 -11.14
CA ILE A 190 -8.98 0.97 -12.10
C ILE A 190 -8.26 1.82 -13.14
N VAL A 191 -7.03 1.42 -13.46
CA VAL A 191 -6.28 1.96 -14.59
C VAL A 191 -5.71 0.82 -15.43
N ARG A 192 -5.76 0.97 -16.75
CA ARG A 192 -5.10 0.04 -17.69
C ARG A 192 -3.63 0.44 -17.81
N ARG A 193 -2.73 -0.51 -17.54
CA ARG A 193 -1.28 -0.32 -17.66
C ARG A 193 -0.71 -1.38 -18.60
N LYS A 194 -0.41 -1.00 -19.83
CA LYS A 194 0.02 -1.91 -20.91
C LYS A 194 -1.00 -3.03 -21.16
N LYS A 195 -0.67 -4.27 -20.77
CA LYS A 195 -1.53 -5.45 -20.96
C LYS A 195 -2.32 -5.83 -19.70
N SER A 196 -2.08 -5.17 -18.56
CA SER A 196 -2.70 -5.48 -17.29
C SER A 196 -3.62 -4.35 -16.81
N TYR A 197 -4.52 -4.68 -15.89
CA TYR A 197 -5.42 -3.76 -15.21
C TYR A 197 -4.97 -3.63 -13.76
N VAL A 198 -4.91 -2.42 -13.25
CA VAL A 198 -4.43 -2.14 -11.89
C VAL A 198 -5.55 -1.51 -11.08
N VAL A 199 -5.97 -2.18 -10.03
CA VAL A 199 -6.88 -1.64 -9.01
C VAL A 199 -6.04 -0.97 -7.94
N TYR A 200 -6.30 0.32 -7.63
CA TYR A 200 -5.43 1.06 -6.73
C TYR A 200 -6.17 2.01 -5.78
N LEU A 201 -5.51 2.31 -4.66
CA LEU A 201 -5.84 3.34 -3.68
C LEU A 201 -4.65 4.27 -3.49
N LYS A 202 -4.90 5.58 -3.27
CA LYS A 202 -3.85 6.59 -3.07
C LYS A 202 -3.96 7.31 -1.72
N GLU A 203 -5.07 7.19 -1.05
CA GLU A 203 -5.32 7.87 0.22
C GLU A 203 -4.85 7.03 1.39
N GLY A 204 -4.10 7.65 2.30
CA GLY A 204 -3.54 6.97 3.47
C GLY A 204 -4.59 6.32 4.36
N ASP A 205 -5.77 6.98 4.54
CA ASP A 205 -6.87 6.45 5.33
C ASP A 205 -7.44 5.18 4.70
N GLN A 206 -7.71 5.20 3.40
CA GLN A 206 -8.23 4.03 2.68
C GLN A 206 -7.21 2.87 2.65
N ILE A 207 -5.90 3.19 2.63
CA ILE A 207 -4.85 2.16 2.73
C ILE A 207 -4.81 1.56 4.13
N ALA A 208 -5.04 2.34 5.17
CA ALA A 208 -5.20 1.83 6.53
C ALA A 208 -6.42 0.92 6.64
N ASP A 209 -7.56 1.33 6.07
CA ASP A 209 -8.79 0.55 6.05
C ASP A 209 -8.62 -0.79 5.33
N ILE A 210 -8.00 -0.81 4.14
CA ILE A 210 -7.78 -2.08 3.42
C ILE A 210 -6.83 -3.01 4.18
N LEU A 211 -5.81 -2.49 4.85
CA LEU A 211 -4.93 -3.30 5.69
C LEU A 211 -5.68 -3.91 6.88
N ASN A 212 -6.59 -3.15 7.48
CA ASN A 212 -7.47 -3.64 8.55
C ASN A 212 -8.43 -4.72 8.04
N ILE A 213 -9.07 -4.51 6.89
CA ILE A 213 -9.97 -5.48 6.24
C ILE A 213 -9.25 -6.78 5.93
N MET A 214 -8.00 -6.70 5.43
CA MET A 214 -7.17 -7.88 5.16
C MET A 214 -6.57 -8.52 6.43
N GLU A 215 -6.85 -7.95 7.62
CA GLU A 215 -6.29 -8.40 8.91
C GLU A 215 -4.76 -8.31 8.97
N ALA A 216 -4.18 -7.34 8.26
CA ALA A 216 -2.75 -7.07 8.25
C ALA A 216 -2.35 -6.11 9.38
N HIS A 217 -2.73 -6.41 10.62
CA HIS A 217 -2.66 -5.50 11.77
C HIS A 217 -1.26 -4.95 12.05
N VAL A 218 -0.21 -5.75 11.86
CA VAL A 218 1.16 -5.28 12.08
C VAL A 218 1.55 -4.22 11.05
N SER A 219 1.21 -4.44 9.78
CA SER A 219 1.46 -3.46 8.71
C SER A 219 0.61 -2.21 8.87
N LEU A 220 -0.62 -2.35 9.37
CA LEU A 220 -1.49 -1.23 9.74
C LEU A 220 -0.83 -0.38 10.83
N MET A 221 -0.35 -0.97 11.91
CA MET A 221 0.33 -0.24 12.99
C MET A 221 1.60 0.46 12.51
N GLU A 222 2.38 -0.18 11.64
CA GLU A 222 3.56 0.44 11.03
C GLU A 222 3.17 1.66 10.16
N LEU A 223 2.11 1.56 9.38
CA LEU A 223 1.57 2.66 8.56
C LEU A 223 1.12 3.83 9.44
N GLU A 224 0.30 3.57 10.46
CA GLU A 224 -0.22 4.59 11.37
C GLU A 224 0.91 5.31 12.14
N ASN A 225 1.91 4.60 12.61
CA ASN A 225 3.08 5.21 13.25
C ASN A 225 3.81 6.19 12.29
N ILE A 226 3.96 5.82 11.02
CA ILE A 226 4.57 6.70 10.01
C ILE A 226 3.69 7.92 9.76
N ARG A 227 2.37 7.77 9.70
CA ARG A 227 1.42 8.87 9.53
C ARG A 227 1.51 9.88 10.67
N ILE A 228 1.46 9.41 11.92
CA ILE A 228 1.60 10.25 13.11
C ILE A 228 2.90 11.06 13.05
N LEU A 229 4.03 10.41 12.76
CA LEU A 229 5.33 11.09 12.66
C LEU A 229 5.36 12.15 11.56
N LYS A 230 4.72 11.88 10.40
CA LYS A 230 4.60 12.87 9.32
C LYS A 230 3.76 14.07 9.74
N ASP A 231 2.62 13.84 10.39
CA ASP A 231 1.73 14.91 10.84
C ASP A 231 2.40 15.79 11.91
N MET A 232 3.13 15.19 12.83
CA MET A 232 3.94 15.93 13.80
C MET A 232 4.98 16.82 13.11
N ARG A 233 5.75 16.27 12.16
CA ARG A 233 6.75 17.03 11.40
C ARG A 233 6.12 18.17 10.60
N ASN A 234 5.00 17.91 9.94
CA ASN A 234 4.28 18.91 9.18
C ASN A 234 3.77 20.05 10.08
N THR A 235 3.27 19.73 11.26
CA THR A 235 2.80 20.71 12.25
C THR A 235 3.94 21.58 12.74
N VAL A 236 5.08 20.98 13.10
CA VAL A 236 6.29 21.70 13.52
C VAL A 236 6.80 22.62 12.38
N ASN A 237 6.91 22.09 11.16
CA ASN A 237 7.37 22.88 10.01
C ASN A 237 6.45 24.06 9.72
N ARG A 238 5.13 23.88 9.80
CA ARG A 238 4.16 24.99 9.62
C ARG A 238 4.34 26.05 10.69
N LYS A 239 4.54 25.65 11.95
CA LYS A 239 4.77 26.59 13.06
C LYS A 239 6.06 27.37 12.85
N VAL A 240 7.17 26.70 12.57
CA VAL A 240 8.47 27.35 12.31
C VAL A 240 8.39 28.30 11.11
N ASN A 241 7.76 27.88 10.00
CA ASN A 241 7.59 28.74 8.82
C ASN A 241 6.75 29.98 9.13
N CYS A 242 5.70 29.85 9.93
CA CYS A 242 4.87 30.96 10.36
C CYS A 242 5.66 31.94 11.23
N GLU A 243 6.38 31.44 12.22
CA GLU A 243 7.22 32.26 13.11
C GLU A 243 8.31 32.98 12.33
N THR A 244 9.01 32.28 11.44
CA THR A 244 10.04 32.87 10.57
C THR A 244 9.47 33.98 9.67
N ALA A 245 8.30 33.75 9.06
CA ALA A 245 7.64 34.76 8.23
C ALA A 245 7.25 36.02 9.04
N ASN A 246 6.78 35.82 10.29
CA ASN A 246 6.42 36.93 11.18
C ASN A 246 7.67 37.74 11.59
N ILE A 247 8.77 37.07 11.97
CA ILE A 247 10.03 37.69 12.29
C ILE A 247 10.54 38.53 11.09
N ASN A 248 10.54 37.94 9.88
CA ASN A 248 10.99 38.63 8.68
C ASN A 248 10.15 39.89 8.37
N LYS A 249 8.81 39.80 8.56
CA LYS A 249 7.94 40.99 8.40
C LYS A 249 8.26 42.06 9.42
N THR A 250 8.48 41.70 10.69
CA THR A 250 8.83 42.63 11.75
C THR A 250 10.17 43.29 11.48
N VAL A 251 11.19 42.50 11.11
CA VAL A 251 12.52 43.04 10.75
C VAL A 251 12.44 43.98 9.55
N SER A 252 11.72 43.57 8.49
CA SER A 252 11.56 44.41 7.29
C SER A 252 10.86 45.74 7.60
N ALA A 253 9.81 45.70 8.44
CA ALA A 253 9.13 46.90 8.89
C ALA A 253 10.06 47.82 9.72
N ALA A 254 10.84 47.25 10.63
CA ALA A 254 11.81 48.00 11.44
C ALA A 254 12.91 48.63 10.57
N VAL A 255 13.44 47.89 9.60
CA VAL A 255 14.45 48.42 8.66
C VAL A 255 13.88 49.60 7.88
N LYS A 256 12.66 49.44 7.31
CA LYS A 256 12.01 50.53 6.57
C LYS A 256 11.76 51.76 7.44
N GLN A 257 11.31 51.59 8.67
CA GLN A 257 11.13 52.68 9.63
C GLN A 257 12.46 53.41 9.92
N LEU A 258 13.54 52.65 10.04
CA LEU A 258 14.88 53.26 10.25
C LEU A 258 15.35 54.04 9.04
N GLU A 259 15.09 53.53 7.82
CA GLU A 259 15.40 54.25 6.57
C GLU A 259 14.60 55.56 6.48
N ASP A 260 13.31 55.52 6.77
CA ASP A 260 12.42 56.67 6.78
C ASP A 260 12.88 57.73 7.84
N ILE A 261 13.22 57.28 9.04
CA ILE A 261 13.74 58.14 10.12
C ILE A 261 15.08 58.79 9.70
N THR A 262 15.97 58.03 9.11
CA THR A 262 17.27 58.51 8.64
C THR A 262 17.08 59.55 7.54
N TYR A 263 16.20 59.29 6.58
CA TYR A 263 15.85 60.23 5.53
C TYR A 263 15.29 61.56 6.08
N LEU A 264 14.38 61.50 7.03
CA LEU A 264 13.80 62.68 7.68
C LEU A 264 14.86 63.49 8.44
N ARG A 265 15.75 62.81 9.16
CA ARG A 265 16.86 63.48 9.88
C ARG A 265 17.80 64.26 8.93
N ASP A 266 18.20 63.60 7.83
CA ASP A 266 19.27 64.11 6.95
C ASP A 266 18.77 65.20 5.97
N ASN A 267 17.45 65.14 5.60
CA ASN A 267 16.90 66.05 4.60
C ASN A 267 15.95 67.11 5.15
N MET A 268 15.24 66.88 6.22
CA MET A 268 14.19 67.77 6.74
C MET A 268 14.55 68.45 8.09
N GLY A 269 15.44 67.85 8.85
CA GLY A 269 15.76 68.27 10.21
C GLY A 269 14.67 67.86 11.22
N LEU A 270 15.06 67.25 12.34
CA LEU A 270 14.14 66.76 13.38
C LEU A 270 13.29 67.79 14.06
N GLU A 271 13.78 69.09 14.02
CA GLU A 271 13.07 70.18 14.65
C GLU A 271 11.76 70.58 13.96
N LYS A 272 11.59 70.23 12.70
CA LYS A 272 10.34 70.45 11.92
C LYS A 272 9.27 69.44 12.11
N LEU A 273 9.57 68.34 12.83
CA LEU A 273 8.59 67.27 13.10
C LEU A 273 7.62 67.65 14.22
N ALA A 274 6.35 67.21 14.10
CA ALA A 274 5.37 67.35 15.17
C ALA A 274 5.86 66.68 16.46
N GLU A 275 5.49 67.20 17.62
CA GLU A 275 6.01 66.83 18.93
C GLU A 275 5.90 65.32 19.19
N GLY A 276 4.77 64.67 18.89
CA GLY A 276 4.57 63.25 19.02
C GLY A 276 5.47 62.38 18.14
N LEU A 277 5.89 62.88 16.94
CA LEU A 277 6.83 62.16 16.09
C LEU A 277 8.29 62.30 16.58
N ARG A 278 8.62 63.37 17.27
CA ARG A 278 9.91 63.55 17.94
C ARG A 278 10.09 62.59 19.10
N GLU A 279 9.04 62.37 19.91
CA GLU A 279 9.07 61.41 21.02
C GLU A 279 9.28 59.98 20.52
N VAL A 280 8.55 59.57 19.47
CA VAL A 280 8.74 58.23 18.84
C VAL A 280 10.17 58.06 18.32
N HIS A 281 10.73 59.07 17.66
CA HIS A 281 12.12 59.06 17.17
C HIS A 281 13.13 58.89 18.34
N MET A 282 12.97 59.65 19.41
CA MET A 282 13.84 59.56 20.59
C MET A 282 13.74 58.19 21.28
N HIS A 283 12.55 57.60 21.32
CA HIS A 283 12.34 56.32 21.91
C HIS A 283 13.00 55.18 21.10
N VAL A 284 12.85 55.21 19.79
CA VAL A 284 13.51 54.24 18.85
C VAL A 284 15.03 54.37 18.90
N PHE A 285 15.55 55.56 19.00
CA PHE A 285 17.01 55.82 19.10
C PHE A 285 17.58 55.33 20.44
N HIS A 286 16.84 55.53 21.54
CA HIS A 286 17.27 55.10 22.87
C HIS A 286 17.36 53.59 23.01
N ILE A 287 16.38 52.87 22.46
CA ILE A 287 16.38 51.38 22.44
C ILE A 287 17.60 50.85 21.67
N ARG A 288 18.06 51.52 20.60
CA ARG A 288 19.19 51.08 19.78
C ARG A 288 20.55 51.31 20.43
N MET A 289 20.67 52.24 21.38
CA MET A 289 21.93 52.49 22.09
C MET A 289 22.13 51.57 23.29
N GLN A 290 21.13 50.76 23.64
CA GLN A 290 21.18 49.79 24.75
C GLN A 290 21.45 48.33 24.31
N HIS A 291 21.53 48.10 23.01
CA HIS A 291 21.87 46.81 22.41
C HIS A 291 22.98 46.95 21.35
#